data_5b9b22f713b71bf8b740afffc374055f
#
_entry.id   5b9b22f713b71bf8b740afffc374055f
#
_cell.length_a   1.000
_cell.length_b   1.000
_cell.length_c   1.000
_cell.angle_alpha   90.00
_cell.angle_beta   90.00
_cell.angle_gamma   90.00
#
_symmetry.space_group_name_H-M   'P 1'
#
loop_
_entity.id
_entity.type
_entity.pdbx_description
1 polymer ?
#
loop_
_entity_poly.entity_id
_entity_poly.type
_entity_poly.pdbx_seq_one_letter_code
_entity_poly.pdbx_strand_id
1 'polypeptide(L)'
;MASEYIAKKIEEKGSVFGGQKIESLPQEERLDKAAHLMPILRGLCSSENRMIGHFSDSDVVMDYINSNDLERLAPLGTSCPDHFLRTKIQPLVLPLDKDEDLSDTDSVLAKLQPAFEAFRAEYVEYYNACKNDNSPVIRDANPVIIIYPGVGIFSFAKNKQTTRVASEFYINAINVMRGAEAITE
;
A
#
# COMPACT_ATOMS: atom_id res chain seq x y z
N MET A 1 2.22 29.96 3.12
CA MET A 1 1.16 30.35 2.12
C MET A 1 0.48 29.15 1.48
N ALA A 2 1.09 28.40 0.52
CA ALA A 2 0.41 27.26 -0.10
C ALA A 2 0.12 26.11 0.88
N SER A 3 1.09 25.74 1.71
CA SER A 3 0.93 24.69 2.73
C SER A 3 -0.14 25.05 3.79
N GLU A 4 -0.20 26.28 4.23
CA GLU A 4 -1.21 26.76 5.18
C GLU A 4 -2.62 26.74 4.57
N TYR A 5 -2.73 27.11 3.29
CA TYR A 5 -4.00 27.02 2.56
C TYR A 5 -4.50 25.58 2.48
N ILE A 6 -3.62 24.62 2.10
CA ILE A 6 -3.96 23.20 2.01
C ILE A 6 -4.35 22.66 3.40
N ALA A 7 -3.58 22.97 4.45
CA ALA A 7 -3.89 22.54 5.81
C ALA A 7 -5.28 23.03 6.25
N LYS A 8 -5.59 24.30 6.00
CA LYS A 8 -6.91 24.87 6.28
C LYS A 8 -8.02 24.15 5.50
N LYS A 9 -7.80 23.82 4.23
CA LYS A 9 -8.79 23.07 3.42
C LYS A 9 -9.02 21.65 3.95
N ILE A 10 -7.98 20.97 4.42
CA ILE A 10 -8.10 19.67 5.09
C ILE A 10 -8.97 19.77 6.34
N GLU A 11 -8.72 20.78 7.19
CA GLU A 11 -9.53 21.02 8.39
C GLU A 11 -11.00 21.34 8.05
N GLU A 12 -11.24 22.23 7.07
CA GLU A 12 -12.58 22.62 6.64
C GLU A 12 -13.38 21.44 6.08
N LYS A 13 -12.73 20.53 5.33
CA LYS A 13 -13.40 19.38 4.71
C LYS A 13 -13.68 18.25 5.72
N GLY A 14 -12.88 18.15 6.77
CA GLY A 14 -13.01 17.11 7.80
C GLY A 14 -12.67 15.73 7.28
N SER A 15 -13.61 15.06 6.60
CA SER A 15 -13.38 13.74 6.00
C SER A 15 -12.94 13.87 4.55
N VAL A 16 -11.64 13.85 4.32
CA VAL A 16 -11.04 14.16 3.00
C VAL A 16 -11.20 13.02 1.99
N PHE A 17 -11.19 11.77 2.46
CA PHE A 17 -11.26 10.57 1.62
C PHE A 17 -12.68 9.98 1.53
N GLY A 18 -13.71 10.83 1.53
CA GLY A 18 -15.10 10.40 1.37
C GLY A 18 -15.72 9.71 2.58
N GLY A 19 -15.09 9.78 3.75
CA GLY A 19 -15.54 9.16 4.98
C GLY A 19 -15.03 7.73 5.20
N GLN A 20 -15.30 7.22 6.39
CA GLN A 20 -14.88 5.89 6.82
C GLN A 20 -15.82 4.81 6.27
N LYS A 21 -15.26 3.83 5.56
CA LYS A 21 -15.95 2.64 5.04
C LYS A 21 -15.77 1.45 5.99
N ILE A 22 -14.57 1.31 6.55
CA ILE A 22 -14.17 0.17 7.39
C ILE A 22 -13.78 0.69 8.76
N GLU A 23 -14.36 0.13 9.81
CA GLU A 23 -13.94 0.41 11.17
C GLU A 23 -12.58 -0.25 11.46
N SER A 24 -11.64 0.52 12.00
CA SER A 24 -10.33 0.01 12.39
C SER A 24 -10.44 -1.02 13.50
N LEU A 25 -9.71 -2.10 13.39
CA LEU A 25 -9.52 -2.99 14.53
C LEU A 25 -8.74 -2.28 15.65
N PRO A 26 -8.90 -2.71 16.91
CA PRO A 26 -8.04 -2.29 18.01
C PRO A 26 -6.56 -2.51 17.66
N GLN A 27 -5.67 -1.65 18.16
CA GLN A 27 -4.25 -1.70 17.81
C GLN A 27 -3.61 -3.06 18.09
N GLU A 28 -3.94 -3.68 19.22
CA GLU A 28 -3.44 -5.00 19.58
C GLU A 28 -3.81 -6.06 18.55
N GLU A 29 -5.05 -6.07 18.10
CA GLU A 29 -5.55 -6.98 17.06
C GLU A 29 -4.89 -6.72 15.70
N ARG A 30 -4.66 -5.43 15.34
CA ARG A 30 -3.94 -5.08 14.12
C ARG A 30 -2.51 -5.62 14.12
N LEU A 31 -1.81 -5.47 15.25
CA LEU A 31 -0.45 -5.99 15.42
C LEU A 31 -0.40 -7.52 15.38
N ASP A 32 -1.37 -8.19 15.97
CA ASP A 32 -1.47 -9.65 15.94
C ASP A 32 -1.71 -10.16 14.51
N LYS A 33 -2.69 -9.59 13.81
CA LYS A 33 -2.93 -9.91 12.39
C LYS A 33 -1.72 -9.62 11.51
N ALA A 34 -1.04 -8.51 11.75
CA ALA A 34 0.19 -8.17 11.02
C ALA A 34 1.30 -9.18 11.29
N ALA A 35 1.46 -9.64 12.52
CA ALA A 35 2.45 -10.66 12.88
C ALA A 35 2.17 -12.01 12.19
N HIS A 36 0.88 -12.42 12.11
CA HIS A 36 0.48 -13.64 11.43
C HIS A 36 0.71 -13.56 9.91
N LEU A 37 0.33 -12.44 9.28
CA LEU A 37 0.45 -12.27 7.83
C LEU A 37 1.89 -12.01 7.36
N MET A 38 2.73 -11.38 8.17
CA MET A 38 4.09 -10.98 7.77
C MET A 38 4.92 -12.13 7.18
N PRO A 39 4.98 -13.35 7.76
CA PRO A 39 5.70 -14.46 7.17
C PRO A 39 5.14 -14.89 5.82
N ILE A 40 3.81 -14.93 5.67
CA ILE A 40 3.12 -15.34 4.45
C ILE A 40 3.40 -14.34 3.33
N LEU A 41 3.17 -13.05 3.59
CA LEU A 41 3.42 -11.98 2.61
C LEU A 41 4.90 -11.89 2.24
N ARG A 42 5.79 -12.06 3.22
CA ARG A 42 7.23 -12.11 2.97
C ARG A 42 7.60 -13.28 2.06
N GLY A 43 6.99 -14.44 2.24
CA GLY A 43 7.16 -15.61 1.36
C GLY A 43 6.76 -15.28 -0.08
N LEU A 44 5.56 -14.71 -0.27
CA LEU A 44 5.03 -14.31 -1.57
C LEU A 44 5.87 -13.22 -2.26
N CYS A 45 6.49 -12.31 -1.49
CA CYS A 45 7.36 -11.25 -2.01
C CYS A 45 8.82 -11.68 -2.22
N SER A 46 9.22 -12.90 -1.83
CA SER A 46 10.62 -13.38 -1.87
C SER A 46 10.88 -14.36 -3.00
N SER A 47 10.51 -14.02 -4.24
CA SER A 47 10.70 -14.89 -5.41
C SER A 47 12.18 -15.04 -5.81
N GLU A 48 12.86 -13.92 -6.08
CA GLU A 48 14.29 -13.92 -6.50
C GLU A 48 15.25 -13.62 -5.34
N ASN A 49 14.80 -12.82 -4.39
CA ASN A 49 15.60 -12.37 -3.26
C ASN A 49 14.79 -12.49 -1.97
N ARG A 50 15.48 -12.76 -0.87
CA ARG A 50 14.85 -12.71 0.46
C ARG A 50 14.48 -11.27 0.80
N MET A 51 13.21 -11.04 1.10
CA MET A 51 12.70 -9.73 1.48
C MET A 51 12.58 -9.60 3.00
N ILE A 52 12.65 -8.37 3.47
CA ILE A 52 12.33 -7.96 4.84
C ILE A 52 11.04 -7.16 4.79
N GLY A 53 10.13 -7.41 5.73
CA GLY A 53 8.88 -6.68 5.87
C GLY A 53 8.98 -5.58 6.93
N HIS A 54 8.18 -4.53 6.75
CA HIS A 54 7.90 -3.49 7.72
C HIS A 54 6.39 -3.24 7.72
N PHE A 55 5.82 -3.00 8.89
CA PHE A 55 4.40 -2.72 9.09
C PHE A 55 4.20 -1.30 9.63
N SER A 56 3.15 -0.62 9.18
CA SER A 56 2.71 0.67 9.71
C SER A 56 1.20 0.74 9.78
N ASP A 57 0.69 1.19 10.91
CA ASP A 57 -0.72 1.44 11.21
C ASP A 57 -0.93 2.85 11.79
N SER A 58 -0.10 3.81 11.34
CA SER A 58 -0.21 5.20 11.76
C SER A 58 -1.58 5.79 11.41
N ASP A 59 -2.03 6.83 12.13
CA ASP A 59 -3.32 7.47 11.92
C ASP A 59 -3.56 7.90 10.47
N VAL A 60 -2.51 8.40 9.80
CA VAL A 60 -2.55 8.78 8.38
C VAL A 60 -2.85 7.59 7.48
N VAL A 61 -2.24 6.44 7.78
CA VAL A 61 -2.47 5.19 7.07
C VAL A 61 -3.89 4.71 7.31
N MET A 62 -4.31 4.65 8.56
CA MET A 62 -5.63 4.11 8.95
C MET A 62 -6.78 4.95 8.37
N ASP A 63 -6.66 6.29 8.36
CA ASP A 63 -7.64 7.17 7.74
C ASP A 63 -7.80 6.89 6.23
N TYR A 64 -6.70 6.66 5.54
CA TYR A 64 -6.71 6.39 4.10
C TYR A 64 -7.22 4.99 3.74
N ILE A 65 -6.65 3.95 4.37
CA ILE A 65 -6.97 2.55 3.99
C ILE A 65 -8.38 2.11 4.38
N ASN A 66 -9.01 2.82 5.31
CA ASN A 66 -10.38 2.55 5.78
C ASN A 66 -11.43 3.44 5.13
N SER A 67 -11.03 4.28 4.19
CA SER A 67 -11.89 5.27 3.55
C SER A 67 -12.75 4.71 2.42
N ASN A 68 -13.81 5.44 2.08
CA ASN A 68 -14.63 5.15 0.91
C ASN A 68 -13.85 5.27 -0.41
N ASP A 69 -12.84 6.13 -0.45
CA ASP A 69 -12.08 6.45 -1.66
C ASP A 69 -10.85 5.55 -1.89
N LEU A 70 -10.57 4.59 -1.01
CA LEU A 70 -9.41 3.70 -1.16
C LEU A 70 -9.33 3.05 -2.55
N GLU A 71 -10.43 2.49 -3.03
CA GLU A 71 -10.47 1.77 -4.33
C GLU A 71 -10.20 2.70 -5.51
N ARG A 72 -10.61 3.96 -5.40
CA ARG A 72 -10.37 4.99 -6.42
C ARG A 72 -8.96 5.54 -6.38
N LEU A 73 -8.41 5.74 -5.18
CA LEU A 73 -7.13 6.43 -4.98
C LEU A 73 -5.91 5.49 -5.03
N ALA A 74 -6.04 4.25 -4.57
CA ALA A 74 -4.90 3.32 -4.54
C ALA A 74 -4.26 3.09 -5.93
N PRO A 75 -5.03 2.94 -7.03
CA PRO A 75 -4.45 2.78 -8.37
C PRO A 75 -3.72 4.02 -8.90
N LEU A 76 -3.95 5.21 -8.34
CA LEU A 76 -3.24 6.43 -8.73
C LEU A 76 -1.75 6.39 -8.34
N GLY A 77 -1.41 5.56 -7.37
CA GLY A 77 -0.02 5.31 -6.97
C GLY A 77 0.63 6.49 -6.27
N THR A 78 1.86 6.80 -6.65
CA THR A 78 2.68 7.83 -6.02
C THR A 78 2.76 9.11 -6.86
N SER A 79 3.01 10.23 -6.18
CA SER A 79 2.95 11.56 -6.74
C SER A 79 4.19 12.01 -7.53
N CYS A 80 5.30 11.27 -7.48
CA CYS A 80 6.52 11.65 -8.18
C CYS A 80 7.38 10.45 -8.59
N PRO A 81 8.25 10.60 -9.62
CA PRO A 81 9.09 9.53 -10.14
C PRO A 81 10.06 8.93 -9.11
N ASP A 82 10.63 9.73 -8.22
CA ASP A 82 11.58 9.27 -7.21
C ASP A 82 10.92 8.33 -6.19
N HIS A 83 9.66 8.60 -5.84
CA HIS A 83 8.88 7.75 -4.94
C HIS A 83 8.51 6.43 -5.62
N PHE A 84 8.02 6.51 -6.86
CA PHE A 84 7.62 5.35 -7.64
C PHE A 84 8.76 4.32 -7.82
N LEU A 85 10.00 4.74 -7.91
CA LEU A 85 11.17 3.85 -7.91
C LEU A 85 11.30 3.01 -6.64
N ARG A 86 10.70 3.44 -5.54
CA ARG A 86 10.74 2.78 -4.23
C ARG A 86 9.47 1.99 -3.91
N THR A 87 8.32 2.47 -4.36
CA THR A 87 7.00 1.91 -3.99
C THR A 87 6.35 1.13 -5.13
N LYS A 88 6.92 1.20 -6.34
CA LYS A 88 6.27 0.86 -7.62
C LYS A 88 5.10 1.79 -7.94
N ILE A 89 4.38 1.48 -9.04
CA ILE A 89 3.32 2.34 -9.59
C ILE A 89 2.09 2.38 -8.70
N GLN A 90 1.76 1.28 -8.02
CA GLN A 90 0.59 1.17 -7.15
C GLN A 90 0.83 0.15 -6.04
N PRO A 91 0.08 0.19 -4.94
CA PRO A 91 0.07 -0.84 -3.92
C PRO A 91 -0.77 -2.04 -4.36
N LEU A 92 -0.55 -3.19 -3.72
CA LEU A 92 -1.50 -4.30 -3.73
C LEU A 92 -2.47 -4.14 -2.56
N VAL A 93 -3.77 -4.03 -2.84
CA VAL A 93 -4.81 -4.11 -1.81
C VAL A 93 -5.20 -5.57 -1.63
N LEU A 94 -5.10 -6.09 -0.40
CA LEU A 94 -5.40 -7.49 -0.11
C LEU A 94 -6.90 -7.77 -0.21
N PRO A 95 -7.30 -8.88 -0.83
CA PRO A 95 -8.68 -9.34 -0.89
C PRO A 95 -9.06 -10.11 0.39
N LEU A 96 -8.81 -9.51 1.56
CA LEU A 96 -9.10 -10.07 2.86
C LEU A 96 -9.98 -9.11 3.66
N ASP A 97 -10.99 -9.66 4.33
CA ASP A 97 -11.78 -8.90 5.30
C ASP A 97 -10.96 -8.66 6.58
N LYS A 98 -11.22 -7.52 7.27
CA LYS A 98 -10.55 -7.21 8.54
C LYS A 98 -10.75 -8.31 9.60
N ASP A 99 -11.88 -9.03 9.55
CA ASP A 99 -12.25 -10.10 10.47
C ASP A 99 -11.81 -11.49 9.97
N GLU A 100 -11.06 -11.57 8.87
CA GLU A 100 -10.57 -12.83 8.30
C GLU A 100 -9.83 -13.68 9.33
N ASP A 101 -10.17 -14.97 9.37
CA ASP A 101 -9.41 -15.96 10.15
C ASP A 101 -8.08 -16.27 9.44
N LEU A 102 -6.98 -15.88 10.08
CA LEU A 102 -5.63 -16.07 9.56
C LEU A 102 -4.94 -17.35 10.08
N SER A 103 -5.63 -18.15 10.90
CA SER A 103 -5.06 -19.38 11.48
C SER A 103 -4.87 -20.48 10.44
N ASP A 104 -5.73 -20.55 9.41
CA ASP A 104 -5.59 -21.46 8.28
C ASP A 104 -4.76 -20.83 7.16
N THR A 105 -3.45 -21.09 7.18
CA THR A 105 -2.50 -20.58 6.20
C THR A 105 -2.84 -20.99 4.77
N ASP A 106 -3.36 -22.18 4.53
CA ASP A 106 -3.68 -22.65 3.19
C ASP A 106 -4.88 -21.89 2.61
N SER A 107 -5.90 -21.65 3.42
CA SER A 107 -7.05 -20.82 3.04
C SER A 107 -6.62 -19.38 2.73
N VAL A 108 -5.77 -18.80 3.56
CA VAL A 108 -5.22 -17.44 3.33
C VAL A 108 -4.41 -17.39 2.04
N LEU A 109 -3.53 -18.35 1.80
CA LEU A 109 -2.73 -18.43 0.57
C LEU A 109 -3.61 -18.58 -0.68
N ALA A 110 -4.68 -19.39 -0.61
CA ALA A 110 -5.61 -19.57 -1.73
C ALA A 110 -6.28 -18.24 -2.15
N LYS A 111 -6.51 -17.32 -1.21
CA LYS A 111 -7.03 -15.97 -1.50
C LYS A 111 -5.94 -15.01 -2.01
N LEU A 112 -4.74 -15.10 -1.45
CA LEU A 112 -3.66 -14.16 -1.76
C LEU A 112 -2.96 -14.45 -3.09
N GLN A 113 -2.73 -15.72 -3.42
CA GLN A 113 -1.98 -16.10 -4.61
C GLN A 113 -2.53 -15.50 -5.91
N PRO A 114 -3.85 -15.57 -6.20
CA PRO A 114 -4.40 -14.96 -7.41
C PRO A 114 -4.19 -13.44 -7.49
N ALA A 115 -4.30 -12.74 -6.35
CA ALA A 115 -4.10 -11.30 -6.29
C ALA A 115 -2.62 -10.91 -6.56
N PHE A 116 -1.67 -11.68 -6.03
CA PHE A 116 -0.25 -11.49 -6.31
C PHE A 116 0.10 -11.80 -7.77
N GLU A 117 -0.50 -12.84 -8.36
CA GLU A 117 -0.30 -13.19 -9.78
C GLU A 117 -0.84 -12.10 -10.70
N ALA A 118 -2.03 -11.60 -10.43
CA ALA A 118 -2.63 -10.48 -11.16
C ALA A 118 -1.75 -9.23 -11.08
N PHE A 119 -1.30 -8.86 -9.88
CA PHE A 119 -0.41 -7.72 -9.68
C PHE A 119 0.90 -7.84 -10.46
N ARG A 120 1.52 -9.04 -10.46
CA ARG A 120 2.74 -9.30 -11.23
C ARG A 120 2.51 -9.17 -12.73
N ALA A 121 1.40 -9.70 -13.23
CA ALA A 121 1.03 -9.62 -14.63
C ALA A 121 0.83 -8.16 -15.08
N GLU A 122 0.07 -7.37 -14.33
CA GLU A 122 -0.14 -5.94 -14.58
C GLU A 122 1.18 -5.14 -14.58
N TYR A 123 2.07 -5.44 -13.64
CA TYR A 123 3.37 -4.77 -13.59
C TYR A 123 4.25 -5.11 -14.81
N VAL A 124 4.22 -6.36 -15.28
CA VAL A 124 4.93 -6.78 -16.51
C VAL A 124 4.33 -6.11 -17.75
N GLU A 125 3.01 -6.02 -17.83
CA GLU A 125 2.32 -5.28 -18.91
C GLU A 125 2.71 -3.82 -18.92
N TYR A 126 2.65 -3.15 -17.76
CA TYR A 126 3.08 -1.77 -17.63
C TYR A 126 4.53 -1.56 -18.09
N TYR A 127 5.46 -2.41 -17.63
CA TYR A 127 6.85 -2.34 -18.05
C TYR A 127 6.99 -2.49 -19.57
N ASN A 128 6.33 -3.48 -20.16
CA ASN A 128 6.39 -3.73 -21.60
C ASN A 128 5.79 -2.60 -22.43
N ALA A 129 4.74 -1.95 -21.95
CA ALA A 129 4.12 -0.80 -22.61
C ALA A 129 5.00 0.45 -22.59
N CYS A 130 5.85 0.61 -21.56
CA CYS A 130 6.65 1.83 -21.34
C CYS A 130 8.12 1.68 -21.73
N LYS A 131 8.64 0.45 -21.92
CA LYS A 131 10.06 0.21 -22.19
C LYS A 131 10.46 0.66 -23.59
N ASN A 132 11.72 1.06 -23.71
CA ASN A 132 12.42 1.35 -24.96
C ASN A 132 13.77 0.62 -24.98
N ASP A 133 14.54 0.76 -26.06
CA ASP A 133 15.82 0.06 -26.25
C ASP A 133 16.87 0.33 -25.15
N ASN A 134 16.78 1.47 -24.48
CA ASN A 134 17.68 1.87 -23.39
C ASN A 134 17.10 1.60 -21.99
N SER A 135 15.94 0.99 -21.89
CA SER A 135 15.33 0.70 -20.59
C SER A 135 16.11 -0.39 -19.83
N PRO A 136 16.32 -0.23 -18.53
CA PRO A 136 16.90 -1.30 -17.72
C PRO A 136 16.00 -2.54 -17.74
N VAL A 137 16.57 -3.70 -17.46
CA VAL A 137 15.81 -4.94 -17.30
C VAL A 137 14.75 -4.78 -16.22
N ILE A 138 13.57 -5.38 -16.45
CA ILE A 138 12.48 -5.39 -15.47
C ILE A 138 13.02 -5.88 -14.11
N ARG A 139 12.64 -5.18 -13.06
CA ARG A 139 12.91 -5.61 -11.69
C ARG A 139 11.88 -6.64 -11.26
N ASP A 140 12.11 -7.24 -10.09
CA ASP A 140 11.15 -8.07 -9.39
C ASP A 140 9.71 -7.51 -9.51
N ALA A 141 8.77 -8.32 -10.01
CA ALA A 141 7.39 -7.89 -10.25
C ALA A 141 6.51 -7.87 -8.98
N ASN A 142 7.00 -8.35 -7.83
CA ASN A 142 6.24 -8.41 -6.59
C ASN A 142 5.87 -7.02 -6.05
N PRO A 143 4.74 -6.86 -5.34
CA PRO A 143 4.38 -5.61 -4.72
C PRO A 143 5.41 -5.19 -3.66
N VAL A 144 5.69 -3.90 -3.58
CA VAL A 144 6.51 -3.29 -2.52
C VAL A 144 5.63 -2.80 -1.38
N ILE A 145 4.48 -2.23 -1.70
CA ILE A 145 3.47 -1.77 -0.73
C ILE A 145 2.25 -2.67 -0.84
N ILE A 146 1.80 -3.15 0.30
CA ILE A 146 0.61 -4.00 0.43
C ILE A 146 -0.31 -3.35 1.47
N ILE A 147 -1.57 -3.17 1.13
CA ILE A 147 -2.60 -2.59 1.98
C ILE A 147 -3.51 -3.70 2.51
N TYR A 148 -3.72 -3.73 3.81
CA TYR A 148 -4.77 -4.54 4.42
C TYR A 148 -5.79 -3.61 5.11
N PRO A 149 -6.96 -3.38 4.48
CA PRO A 149 -8.00 -2.52 5.05
C PRO A 149 -8.41 -2.98 6.46
N GLY A 150 -8.57 -2.04 7.38
CA GLY A 150 -8.86 -2.31 8.79
C GLY A 150 -7.64 -2.61 9.66
N VAL A 151 -6.49 -2.92 9.05
CA VAL A 151 -5.27 -3.40 9.75
C VAL A 151 -4.08 -2.48 9.57
N GLY A 152 -3.65 -2.18 8.33
CA GLY A 152 -2.49 -1.34 8.10
C GLY A 152 -1.85 -1.56 6.72
N ILE A 153 -0.63 -1.06 6.56
CA ILE A 153 0.20 -1.29 5.37
C ILE A 153 1.45 -2.08 5.69
N PHE A 154 1.85 -2.91 4.74
CA PHE A 154 3.13 -3.61 4.75
C PHE A 154 4.00 -3.09 3.62
N SER A 155 5.31 -3.02 3.86
CA SER A 155 6.28 -2.74 2.81
C SER A 155 7.38 -3.79 2.81
N PHE A 156 7.91 -4.12 1.62
CA PHE A 156 8.90 -5.18 1.43
C PHE A 156 10.08 -4.69 0.62
N ALA A 157 11.29 -4.97 1.10
CA ALA A 157 12.54 -4.67 0.41
C ALA A 157 13.67 -5.60 0.87
N LYS A 158 14.84 -5.51 0.21
CA LYS A 158 16.02 -6.35 0.51
C LYS A 158 16.66 -6.08 1.88
N ASN A 159 16.40 -4.93 2.48
CA ASN A 159 16.95 -4.56 3.78
C ASN A 159 15.99 -3.66 4.57
N LYS A 160 16.20 -3.59 5.89
CA LYS A 160 15.34 -2.86 6.83
C LYS A 160 15.24 -1.35 6.52
N GLN A 161 16.33 -0.72 6.10
CA GLN A 161 16.32 0.71 5.78
C GLN A 161 15.44 0.99 4.57
N THR A 162 15.63 0.24 3.48
CA THR A 162 14.89 0.43 2.23
C THR A 162 13.41 0.16 2.41
N THR A 163 13.03 -0.87 3.17
CA THR A 163 11.61 -1.18 3.40
C THR A 163 10.92 -0.08 4.22
N ARG A 164 11.58 0.45 5.26
CA ARG A 164 11.06 1.59 6.01
C ARG A 164 10.90 2.84 5.14
N VAL A 165 11.92 3.15 4.33
CA VAL A 165 11.87 4.30 3.41
C VAL A 165 10.74 4.15 2.38
N ALA A 166 10.49 2.94 1.87
CA ALA A 166 9.37 2.69 0.96
C ALA A 166 8.01 2.96 1.65
N SER A 167 7.85 2.54 2.91
CA SER A 167 6.66 2.87 3.72
C SER A 167 6.47 4.37 3.87
N GLU A 168 7.53 5.11 4.26
CA GLU A 168 7.49 6.56 4.42
C GLU A 168 7.13 7.29 3.10
N PHE A 169 7.64 6.82 1.98
CA PHE A 169 7.30 7.38 0.67
C PHE A 169 5.83 7.15 0.32
N TYR A 170 5.27 6.00 0.69
CA TYR A 170 3.85 5.77 0.45
C TYR A 170 2.97 6.60 1.40
N ILE A 171 3.36 6.76 2.67
CA ILE A 171 2.70 7.68 3.61
C ILE A 171 2.74 9.12 3.08
N ASN A 172 3.86 9.54 2.49
CA ASN A 172 3.94 10.84 1.83
C ASN A 172 2.98 10.94 0.63
N ALA A 173 2.85 9.89 -0.18
CA ALA A 173 1.86 9.84 -1.27
C ALA A 173 0.42 9.99 -0.75
N ILE A 174 0.09 9.33 0.36
CA ILE A 174 -1.21 9.49 1.05
C ILE A 174 -1.43 10.96 1.44
N ASN A 175 -0.42 11.62 2.01
CA ASN A 175 -0.53 13.03 2.39
C ASN A 175 -0.69 13.95 1.18
N VAL A 176 -0.05 13.64 0.05
CA VAL A 176 -0.25 14.39 -1.21
C VAL A 176 -1.68 14.20 -1.73
N MET A 177 -2.19 12.96 -1.75
CA MET A 177 -3.57 12.68 -2.11
C MET A 177 -4.55 13.40 -1.19
N ARG A 178 -4.29 13.40 0.14
CA ARG A 178 -5.10 14.15 1.10
C ARG A 178 -5.15 15.64 0.78
N GLY A 179 -4.02 16.25 0.46
CA GLY A 179 -3.95 17.65 0.05
C GLY A 179 -4.72 17.92 -1.24
N ALA A 180 -4.57 17.05 -2.24
CA ALA A 180 -5.27 17.18 -3.52
C ALA A 180 -6.78 17.05 -3.36
N GLU A 181 -7.25 16.01 -2.67
CA GLU A 181 -8.69 15.80 -2.42
C GLU A 181 -9.31 16.92 -1.58
N ALA A 182 -8.55 17.54 -0.67
CA ALA A 182 -9.05 18.65 0.13
C ALA A 182 -9.34 19.93 -0.68
N ILE A 183 -8.60 20.15 -1.78
CA ILE A 183 -8.77 21.34 -2.63
C ILE A 183 -9.62 21.07 -3.88
N THR A 184 -9.98 19.81 -4.15
CA THR A 184 -10.88 19.43 -5.23
C THR A 184 -12.34 19.71 -4.81
N GLU A 185 -13.12 20.38 -5.69
CA GLU A 185 -14.54 20.70 -5.47
C GLU A 185 -15.44 19.48 -5.65
#